data_e49a69f7c2f71a2a33cbba0c0b4c8a49
#
_entry.id   e49a69f7c2f71a2a33cbba0c0b4c8a49
#
_cell.length_a   1.000
_cell.length_b   1.000
_cell.length_c   1.000
_cell.angle_alpha   90.00
_cell.angle_beta   90.00
_cell.angle_gamma   90.00
#
_symmetry.space_group_name_H-M   'P 1'
#
loop_
_entity.id
_entity.type
_entity.pdbx_description
1 polymer ?
#
loop_
_entity_poly.entity_id
_entity_poly.type
_entity_poly.pdbx_seq_one_letter_code
_entity_poly.pdbx_strand_id
1 'polypeptide(L)'
;MRRDRNHPSIILYSAGNEIHDTPNAELSKGILAGLIEVFHTNDPTRPVTQALFRPNASHDYNDGLADMLDVVGQNYRENEILAAHQQKPTRKIIGTENRSDRATWLALRDNAPYSGQFIWTGVDYLGESRAWPTVASASGFLDRTGRIKPAGYERQSWWSDAPMVSIERRVSRGEAQTHVQSRPQLLADWTPDNSAPHDENVEVYSNCKQVELFLNGKSLGAKEINPDASPRTWTVPFEPGILKAVGRNENQDGRAVTDELQTAGAPAEIVLSSDKTKIADNWDGVCEVTATVADANGVPVPGADHLISFAISGAGAIAAVDNADNTSHEPFQAAERHAYQGRCVAFVKAAAPDGNILLTATAPGLKSATIALAAGGAR
;
A
#
# COMPACT_ATOMS: atom_id res chain seq x y z
N MET A 1 21.75 2.79 17.89
CA MET A 1 22.62 3.74 17.21
C MET A 1 24.04 3.20 16.93
N ARG A 2 24.86 2.82 17.92
CA ARG A 2 26.23 2.31 17.68
C ARG A 2 26.30 1.12 16.70
N ARG A 3 25.30 0.23 16.73
CA ARG A 3 25.17 -0.89 15.80
C ARG A 3 25.01 -0.43 14.35
N ASP A 4 24.20 0.61 14.13
CA ASP A 4 23.66 0.95 12.79
C ASP A 4 24.27 2.22 12.16
N ARG A 5 25.05 3.02 12.94
CA ARG A 5 25.57 4.33 12.48
C ARG A 5 26.43 4.28 11.22
N ASN A 6 27.01 3.13 10.89
CA ASN A 6 27.82 2.95 9.70
C ASN A 6 27.01 2.53 8.45
N HIS A 7 25.69 2.37 8.59
CA HIS A 7 24.85 2.09 7.42
C HIS A 7 24.69 3.37 6.56
N PRO A 8 25.05 3.32 5.27
CA PRO A 8 24.98 4.50 4.40
C PRO A 8 23.54 4.98 4.14
N SER A 9 22.54 4.11 4.31
CA SER A 9 21.13 4.44 4.16
C SER A 9 20.53 5.24 5.31
N ILE A 10 21.22 5.37 6.46
CA ILE A 10 20.76 6.21 7.56
C ILE A 10 21.13 7.65 7.25
N ILE A 11 20.13 8.51 7.09
CA ILE A 11 20.30 9.93 6.77
C ILE A 11 19.86 10.86 7.90
N LEU A 12 19.04 10.37 8.83
CA LEU A 12 18.41 11.16 9.88
C LEU A 12 18.11 10.26 11.07
N TYR A 13 18.27 10.76 12.30
CA TYR A 13 17.86 10.09 13.53
C TYR A 13 16.61 10.73 14.12
N SER A 14 15.64 9.93 14.58
CA SER A 14 14.48 10.43 15.34
C SER A 14 14.66 10.16 16.83
N ALA A 15 14.58 11.23 17.64
CA ALA A 15 14.70 11.15 19.08
C ALA A 15 13.42 10.69 19.79
N GLY A 16 12.26 10.73 19.11
CA GLY A 16 11.00 10.29 19.68
C GLY A 16 9.81 10.53 18.76
N ASN A 17 8.67 9.93 19.13
CA ASN A 17 7.40 10.06 18.42
C ASN A 17 6.29 10.52 19.36
N GLU A 18 5.64 11.63 19.01
CA GLU A 18 4.46 12.19 19.69
C GLU A 18 4.63 12.33 21.20
N ILE A 19 5.85 12.61 21.64
CA ILE A 19 6.15 12.89 23.05
C ILE A 19 5.72 14.32 23.35
N HIS A 20 4.69 14.46 24.17
CA HIS A 20 4.26 15.75 24.70
C HIS A 20 4.11 15.63 26.20
N ASP A 21 4.77 16.49 26.92
CA ASP A 21 4.75 16.52 28.37
C ASP A 21 4.25 17.88 28.86
N THR A 22 3.03 18.21 28.44
CA THR A 22 2.33 19.36 28.99
C THR A 22 1.66 18.93 30.30
N PRO A 23 1.90 19.63 31.42
CA PRO A 23 2.38 21.01 31.50
C PRO A 23 3.90 21.17 31.76
N ASN A 24 4.74 20.17 31.53
CA ASN A 24 6.14 20.19 31.96
C ASN A 24 7.14 20.36 30.77
N ALA A 25 6.99 21.46 30.02
CA ALA A 25 7.82 21.75 28.85
C ALA A 25 9.34 21.78 29.14
N GLU A 26 9.75 22.23 30.31
CA GLU A 26 11.17 22.28 30.71
C GLU A 26 11.76 20.87 30.89
N LEU A 27 10.98 19.93 31.46
CA LEU A 27 11.40 18.54 31.55
C LEU A 27 11.56 17.91 30.18
N SER A 28 10.59 18.10 29.28
CA SER A 28 10.64 17.62 27.90
C SER A 28 11.85 18.15 27.15
N LYS A 29 12.15 19.45 27.26
CA LYS A 29 13.34 20.08 26.68
C LYS A 29 14.63 19.52 27.26
N GLY A 30 14.69 19.31 28.58
CA GLY A 30 15.86 18.73 29.25
C GLY A 30 16.16 17.30 28.77
N ILE A 31 15.11 16.47 28.62
CA ILE A 31 15.24 15.12 28.08
C ILE A 31 15.67 15.14 26.62
N LEU A 32 15.05 15.98 25.79
CA LEU A 32 15.38 16.10 24.37
C LEU A 32 16.83 16.58 24.19
N ALA A 33 17.29 17.55 24.97
CA ALA A 33 18.69 18.01 24.94
C ALA A 33 19.68 16.86 25.19
N GLY A 34 19.43 16.05 26.23
CA GLY A 34 20.24 14.88 26.52
C GLY A 34 20.23 13.83 25.41
N LEU A 35 19.07 13.59 24.77
CA LEU A 35 18.98 12.68 23.63
C LEU A 35 19.76 13.21 22.41
N ILE A 36 19.62 14.48 22.06
CA ILE A 36 20.36 15.11 20.96
C ILE A 36 21.87 15.04 21.19
N GLU A 37 22.32 15.33 22.42
CA GLU A 37 23.74 15.22 22.79
C GLU A 37 24.27 13.79 22.59
N VAL A 38 23.50 12.77 22.99
CA VAL A 38 23.86 11.36 22.76
C VAL A 38 23.96 11.05 21.27
N PHE A 39 23.03 11.53 20.45
CA PHE A 39 23.08 11.32 19.01
C PHE A 39 24.32 11.98 18.40
N HIS A 40 24.55 13.26 18.63
CA HIS A 40 25.68 14.01 18.08
C HIS A 40 27.05 13.52 18.58
N THR A 41 27.14 13.08 19.84
CA THR A 41 28.38 12.49 20.40
C THR A 41 28.75 11.18 19.70
N ASN A 42 27.76 10.36 19.34
CA ASN A 42 28.00 9.05 18.71
C ASN A 42 28.05 9.11 17.18
N ASP A 43 27.40 10.10 16.56
CA ASP A 43 27.43 10.38 15.11
C ASP A 43 27.18 11.87 14.83
N PRO A 44 28.23 12.69 14.74
CA PRO A 44 28.08 14.12 14.48
C PRO A 44 27.75 14.45 13.01
N THR A 45 27.66 13.45 12.15
CA THR A 45 27.50 13.64 10.70
C THR A 45 26.03 13.67 10.25
N ARG A 46 25.12 13.21 11.10
CA ARG A 46 23.70 13.10 10.75
C ARG A 46 22.82 13.93 11.67
N PRO A 47 21.81 14.62 11.09
CA PRO A 47 20.91 15.47 11.86
C PRO A 47 19.95 14.63 12.73
N VAL A 48 19.40 15.29 13.75
CA VAL A 48 18.42 14.74 14.67
C VAL A 48 17.08 15.44 14.49
N THR A 49 16.01 14.65 14.43
CA THR A 49 14.61 15.09 14.43
C THR A 49 13.87 14.49 15.61
N GLN A 50 12.66 14.96 15.82
CA GLN A 50 11.61 14.33 16.63
C GLN A 50 10.28 14.50 15.90
N ALA A 51 9.45 13.48 15.92
CA ALA A 51 8.10 13.54 15.38
C ALA A 51 7.19 14.28 16.37
N LEU A 52 6.96 15.56 16.14
CA LEU A 52 6.15 16.40 17.02
C LEU A 52 4.66 16.04 16.93
N PHE A 53 3.94 16.20 18.01
CA PHE A 53 2.53 15.81 18.15
C PHE A 53 1.59 16.89 17.59
N ARG A 54 0.82 17.54 18.44
CA ARG A 54 -0.17 18.55 18.11
C ARG A 54 0.31 19.92 18.60
N PRO A 55 0.80 20.80 17.73
CA PRO A 55 1.42 22.06 18.16
C PRO A 55 0.52 22.93 19.05
N ASN A 56 -0.80 22.90 18.79
CA ASN A 56 -1.78 23.64 19.61
C ASN A 56 -2.01 23.05 21.01
N ALA A 57 -1.55 21.82 21.27
CA ALA A 57 -1.64 21.18 22.58
C ALA A 57 -0.30 21.13 23.29
N SER A 58 0.78 20.86 22.55
CA SER A 58 2.14 20.73 23.09
C SER A 58 2.91 22.06 23.12
N HIS A 59 2.50 23.05 22.30
CA HIS A 59 3.16 24.35 22.17
C HIS A 59 4.63 24.32 21.71
N ASP A 60 5.10 23.22 21.14
CA ASP A 60 6.50 22.92 20.82
C ASP A 60 7.19 24.00 19.97
N TYR A 61 6.43 24.69 19.11
CA TYR A 61 6.95 25.82 18.31
C TYR A 61 7.13 27.11 19.13
N ASN A 62 6.28 27.33 20.12
CA ASN A 62 6.27 28.54 20.93
C ASN A 62 7.23 28.44 22.10
N ASP A 63 7.34 27.26 22.70
CA ASP A 63 8.19 26.99 23.87
C ASP A 63 9.66 26.77 23.50
N GLY A 64 9.97 26.71 22.19
CA GLY A 64 11.31 26.57 21.68
C GLY A 64 11.83 25.13 21.59
N LEU A 65 11.00 24.12 21.91
CA LEU A 65 11.39 22.71 21.81
C LEU A 65 11.74 22.35 20.34
N ALA A 66 10.91 22.76 19.38
CA ALA A 66 11.16 22.53 17.96
C ALA A 66 12.48 23.14 17.47
N ASP A 67 12.92 24.23 18.12
CA ASP A 67 14.17 24.93 17.74
C ASP A 67 15.44 24.24 18.24
N MET A 68 15.32 23.21 19.07
CA MET A 68 16.42 22.35 19.51
C MET A 68 16.79 21.29 18.46
N LEU A 69 15.88 21.00 17.52
CA LEU A 69 16.05 19.97 16.50
C LEU A 69 16.84 20.50 15.30
N ASP A 70 17.72 19.68 14.72
CA ASP A 70 18.41 19.98 13.47
C ASP A 70 17.43 20.05 12.30
N VAL A 71 16.41 19.17 12.34
CA VAL A 71 15.28 19.12 11.41
C VAL A 71 14.00 18.95 12.21
N VAL A 72 13.06 19.85 12.02
CA VAL A 72 11.76 19.81 12.69
C VAL A 72 10.90 18.77 12.00
N GLY A 73 10.56 17.68 12.69
CA GLY A 73 9.62 16.66 12.26
C GLY A 73 8.23 16.94 12.80
N GLN A 74 7.20 16.74 12.00
CA GLN A 74 5.82 16.94 12.41
C GLN A 74 4.95 15.77 11.93
N ASN A 75 4.22 15.16 12.86
CA ASN A 75 3.21 14.18 12.52
C ASN A 75 1.94 14.90 12.08
N TYR A 76 1.47 14.57 10.86
CA TYR A 76 0.31 15.23 10.28
C TYR A 76 0.48 16.77 10.26
N ARG A 77 -0.56 17.55 10.28
CA ARG A 77 -0.50 18.99 10.50
C ARG A 77 0.39 19.75 9.50
N GLU A 78 0.22 19.46 8.22
CA GLU A 78 1.00 20.06 7.13
C GLU A 78 0.93 21.61 7.16
N ASN A 79 -0.24 22.17 7.48
CA ASN A 79 -0.42 23.61 7.55
C ASN A 79 0.36 24.23 8.73
N GLU A 80 0.39 23.55 9.88
CA GLU A 80 1.08 24.06 11.08
C GLU A 80 2.60 24.03 10.89
N ILE A 81 3.17 22.99 10.29
CA ILE A 81 4.62 22.93 10.03
C ILE A 81 5.04 23.95 8.99
N LEU A 82 4.23 24.20 7.96
CA LEU A 82 4.47 25.24 6.96
C LEU A 82 4.43 26.64 7.60
N ALA A 83 3.43 26.90 8.45
CA ALA A 83 3.34 28.15 9.20
C ALA A 83 4.55 28.33 10.15
N ALA A 84 4.98 27.26 10.82
CA ALA A 84 6.15 27.29 11.69
C ALA A 84 7.45 27.60 10.93
N HIS A 85 7.60 27.10 9.69
CA HIS A 85 8.70 27.48 8.81
C HIS A 85 8.60 28.95 8.38
N GLN A 86 7.41 29.44 8.01
CA GLN A 86 7.21 30.83 7.62
C GLN A 86 7.56 31.81 8.76
N GLN A 87 7.20 31.46 10.01
CA GLN A 87 7.56 32.26 11.20
C GLN A 87 9.07 32.28 11.45
N LYS A 88 9.75 31.16 11.19
CA LYS A 88 11.21 31.04 11.38
C LYS A 88 11.80 30.26 10.20
N PRO A 89 12.22 30.92 9.11
CA PRO A 89 12.70 30.25 7.90
C PRO A 89 13.99 29.43 8.07
N THR A 90 14.66 29.52 9.20
CA THR A 90 15.79 28.65 9.54
C THR A 90 15.40 27.24 9.96
N ARG A 91 14.12 27.01 10.32
CA ARG A 91 13.60 25.68 10.60
C ARG A 91 13.57 24.85 9.32
N LYS A 92 14.40 23.83 9.24
CA LYS A 92 14.31 22.80 8.20
C LYS A 92 13.14 21.89 8.59
N ILE A 93 12.25 21.54 7.65
CA ILE A 93 11.00 20.87 7.97
C ILE A 93 10.82 19.57 7.17
N ILE A 94 10.26 18.55 7.84
CA ILE A 94 9.93 17.25 7.27
C ILE A 94 8.65 16.68 7.91
N GLY A 95 7.82 16.01 7.13
CA GLY A 95 6.68 15.27 7.64
C GLY A 95 7.12 13.89 8.15
N THR A 96 6.97 13.63 9.44
CA THR A 96 7.43 12.40 10.07
C THR A 96 6.36 11.33 10.19
N GLU A 97 5.09 11.70 10.02
CA GLU A 97 3.96 10.80 9.91
C GLU A 97 2.81 11.53 9.20
N ASN A 98 2.52 11.12 7.98
CA ASN A 98 1.58 11.84 7.14
C ASN A 98 0.48 10.90 6.60
N ARG A 99 -0.66 11.49 6.24
CA ARG A 99 -1.73 10.78 5.56
C ARG A 99 -1.37 10.51 4.11
N SER A 100 -2.04 9.53 3.53
CA SER A 100 -1.86 9.15 2.13
C SER A 100 -2.69 10.00 1.15
N ASP A 101 -3.48 10.96 1.62
CA ASP A 101 -4.42 11.71 0.78
C ASP A 101 -3.74 12.78 -0.08
N ARG A 102 -4.47 13.23 -1.10
CA ARG A 102 -4.02 14.21 -2.08
C ARG A 102 -3.69 15.58 -1.45
N ALA A 103 -4.45 16.05 -0.47
CA ALA A 103 -4.20 17.34 0.16
C ALA A 103 -2.83 17.34 0.87
N THR A 104 -2.50 16.24 1.53
CA THR A 104 -1.18 16.01 2.15
C THR A 104 -0.06 16.01 1.10
N TRP A 105 -0.28 15.37 -0.06
CA TRP A 105 0.68 15.40 -1.18
C TRP A 105 0.89 16.82 -1.73
N LEU A 106 -0.20 17.55 -1.97
CA LEU A 106 -0.12 18.92 -2.49
C LEU A 106 0.62 19.86 -1.53
N ALA A 107 0.45 19.69 -0.24
CA ALA A 107 1.19 20.46 0.77
C ALA A 107 2.72 20.28 0.63
N LEU A 108 3.19 19.07 0.30
CA LEU A 108 4.60 18.81 -0.01
C LEU A 108 5.01 19.37 -1.36
N ARG A 109 4.26 19.02 -2.42
CA ARG A 109 4.61 19.36 -3.81
C ARG A 109 4.74 20.87 -4.03
N ASP A 110 3.81 21.62 -3.44
CA ASP A 110 3.63 23.04 -3.73
C ASP A 110 4.41 23.97 -2.77
N ASN A 111 5.15 23.41 -1.80
CA ASN A 111 5.88 24.18 -0.80
C ASN A 111 7.34 23.71 -0.70
N ALA A 112 8.24 24.29 -1.50
CA ALA A 112 9.64 23.91 -1.64
C ALA A 112 10.44 23.70 -0.32
N PRO A 113 10.20 24.44 0.79
CA PRO A 113 10.90 24.17 2.05
C PRO A 113 10.52 22.84 2.71
N TYR A 114 9.39 22.23 2.33
CA TYR A 114 8.93 20.95 2.88
C TYR A 114 9.71 19.82 2.22
N SER A 115 10.69 19.24 2.93
CA SER A 115 11.73 18.39 2.33
C SER A 115 11.25 16.98 1.97
N GLY A 116 10.18 16.48 2.58
CA GLY A 116 9.67 15.13 2.37
C GLY A 116 8.59 14.75 3.36
N GLN A 117 8.02 13.54 3.15
CA GLN A 117 6.99 12.97 4.00
C GLN A 117 7.24 11.48 4.23
N PHE A 118 7.07 11.04 5.47
CA PHE A 118 6.94 9.64 5.84
C PHE A 118 5.46 9.33 6.02
N ILE A 119 4.97 8.32 5.33
CA ILE A 119 3.54 8.01 5.30
C ILE A 119 3.19 6.96 6.37
N TRP A 120 2.11 7.18 7.09
CA TRP A 120 1.51 6.17 7.95
C TRP A 120 0.32 5.51 7.23
N THR A 121 0.47 4.28 6.62
CA THR A 121 1.71 3.48 6.61
C THR A 121 1.98 2.91 5.22
N GLY A 122 3.10 2.19 5.04
CA GLY A 122 3.39 1.49 3.78
C GLY A 122 2.54 0.23 3.58
N VAL A 123 2.32 -0.55 4.62
CA VAL A 123 1.63 -1.86 4.57
C VAL A 123 0.59 -1.93 5.68
N ASP A 124 -0.56 -2.55 5.42
CA ASP A 124 -1.53 -2.90 6.46
C ASP A 124 -0.89 -3.84 7.49
N TYR A 125 -1.23 -3.68 8.75
CA TYR A 125 -0.60 -4.45 9.84
C TYR A 125 -1.61 -4.87 10.91
N LEU A 126 -1.32 -5.97 11.58
CA LEU A 126 -2.11 -6.46 12.69
C LEU A 126 -2.01 -5.50 13.89
N GLY A 127 -3.13 -5.32 14.56
CA GLY A 127 -3.25 -4.39 15.69
C GLY A 127 -3.77 -3.01 15.28
N GLU A 128 -3.84 -2.09 16.23
CA GLU A 128 -4.49 -0.76 16.11
C GLU A 128 -5.88 -0.81 15.46
N SER A 129 -6.58 -1.91 15.67
CA SER A 129 -7.95 -2.09 15.21
C SER A 129 -8.89 -1.21 16.04
N ARG A 130 -9.73 -0.43 15.36
CA ARG A 130 -10.60 0.56 16.03
C ARG A 130 -11.87 -0.05 16.61
N ALA A 131 -12.39 -1.11 16.01
CA ALA A 131 -13.63 -1.77 16.41
C ALA A 131 -13.67 -3.22 15.93
N TRP A 132 -14.31 -4.09 16.76
CA TRP A 132 -14.64 -5.44 16.37
C TRP A 132 -15.58 -5.44 15.13
N PRO A 133 -15.40 -6.33 14.14
CA PRO A 133 -14.48 -7.50 14.10
C PRO A 133 -13.07 -7.19 13.54
N THR A 134 -12.71 -5.93 13.29
CA THR A 134 -11.43 -5.56 12.68
C THR A 134 -10.24 -5.99 13.55
N VAL A 135 -9.26 -6.67 12.96
CA VAL A 135 -8.04 -7.16 13.63
C VAL A 135 -6.77 -6.43 13.18
N ALA A 136 -6.87 -5.60 12.16
CA ALA A 136 -5.74 -4.93 11.54
C ALA A 136 -6.03 -3.47 11.19
N SER A 137 -4.99 -2.65 11.10
CA SER A 137 -5.07 -1.31 10.52
C SER A 137 -5.04 -1.39 9.00
N ALA A 138 -5.97 -0.67 8.33
CA ALA A 138 -6.09 -0.58 6.89
C ALA A 138 -5.43 0.68 6.30
N SER A 139 -4.42 1.24 6.98
CA SER A 139 -3.77 2.51 6.59
C SER A 139 -2.70 2.34 5.52
N GLY A 140 -2.29 1.12 5.18
CA GLY A 140 -1.24 0.83 4.21
C GLY A 140 -1.59 1.15 2.76
N PHE A 141 -0.58 1.36 1.94
CA PHE A 141 -0.67 1.34 0.47
C PHE A 141 -0.71 -0.09 -0.09
N LEU A 142 -0.09 -0.99 0.63
CA LEU A 142 -0.17 -2.43 0.40
C LEU A 142 -1.07 -3.05 1.46
N ASP A 143 -1.80 -4.10 1.09
CA ASP A 143 -2.45 -4.95 2.08
C ASP A 143 -1.42 -5.90 2.74
N ARG A 144 -1.85 -6.71 3.71
CA ARG A 144 -0.97 -7.65 4.43
C ARG A 144 -0.36 -8.75 3.56
N THR A 145 -0.88 -8.96 2.36
CA THR A 145 -0.38 -9.90 1.36
C THR A 145 0.49 -9.21 0.30
N GLY A 146 0.94 -7.96 0.53
CA GLY A 146 1.79 -7.23 -0.38
C GLY A 146 1.09 -6.69 -1.65
N ARG A 147 -0.23 -6.89 -1.80
CA ARG A 147 -0.96 -6.37 -2.95
C ARG A 147 -1.13 -4.86 -2.83
N ILE A 148 -0.87 -4.15 -3.92
CA ILE A 148 -1.08 -2.70 -3.99
C ILE A 148 -2.59 -2.41 -3.93
N LYS A 149 -2.98 -1.51 -3.02
CA LYS A 149 -4.34 -0.99 -2.90
C LYS A 149 -4.55 0.23 -3.81
N PRO A 150 -5.78 0.63 -4.12
CA PRO A 150 -6.05 1.80 -4.95
C PRO A 150 -5.31 3.07 -4.50
N ALA A 151 -5.24 3.31 -3.18
CA ALA A 151 -4.45 4.43 -2.63
C ALA A 151 -2.94 4.33 -2.91
N GLY A 152 -2.42 3.11 -3.09
CA GLY A 152 -1.04 2.87 -3.50
C GLY A 152 -0.80 3.26 -4.95
N TYR A 153 -1.72 2.91 -5.86
CA TYR A 153 -1.66 3.34 -7.26
C TYR A 153 -1.85 4.85 -7.42
N GLU A 154 -2.75 5.45 -6.65
CA GLU A 154 -2.88 6.91 -6.60
C GLU A 154 -1.55 7.56 -6.21
N ARG A 155 -0.92 7.11 -5.13
CA ARG A 155 0.39 7.61 -4.67
C ARG A 155 1.50 7.35 -5.68
N GLN A 156 1.52 6.18 -6.30
CA GLN A 156 2.49 5.85 -7.35
C GLN A 156 2.38 6.81 -8.54
N SER A 157 1.17 7.22 -8.92
CA SER A 157 0.96 8.19 -10.01
C SER A 157 1.55 9.57 -9.72
N TRP A 158 1.81 9.90 -8.45
CA TRP A 158 2.42 11.19 -8.05
C TRP A 158 3.94 11.12 -7.91
N TRP A 159 4.49 9.95 -7.58
CA TRP A 159 5.89 9.77 -7.20
C TRP A 159 6.74 9.05 -8.24
N SER A 160 6.13 8.28 -9.13
CA SER A 160 6.88 7.48 -10.11
C SER A 160 7.28 8.33 -11.32
N ASP A 161 8.55 8.21 -11.73
CA ASP A 161 9.01 8.71 -13.03
C ASP A 161 8.68 7.74 -14.17
N ALA A 162 8.52 6.46 -13.87
CA ALA A 162 8.10 5.46 -14.83
C ALA A 162 6.62 5.64 -15.18
N PRO A 163 6.26 5.67 -16.49
CA PRO A 163 4.86 5.76 -16.88
C PRO A 163 4.02 4.64 -16.28
N MET A 164 2.86 5.00 -15.73
CA MET A 164 1.93 4.05 -15.17
C MET A 164 0.48 4.46 -15.45
N VAL A 165 -0.40 3.48 -15.45
CA VAL A 165 -1.85 3.62 -15.49
C VAL A 165 -2.50 2.51 -14.68
N SER A 166 -3.53 2.82 -13.91
CA SER A 166 -4.33 1.87 -13.14
C SER A 166 -5.79 2.29 -13.17
N ILE A 167 -6.68 1.33 -13.46
CA ILE A 167 -8.12 1.53 -13.53
C ILE A 167 -8.74 1.06 -12.21
N GLU A 168 -9.60 1.91 -11.63
CA GLU A 168 -10.35 1.59 -10.43
C GLU A 168 -11.83 1.90 -10.64
N ARG A 169 -12.70 0.96 -10.29
CA ARG A 169 -14.14 1.16 -10.26
C ARG A 169 -14.56 1.64 -8.87
N ARG A 170 -15.29 2.74 -8.83
CA ARG A 170 -15.81 3.31 -7.58
C ARG A 170 -17.18 2.72 -7.25
N VAL A 171 -17.25 1.94 -6.20
CA VAL A 171 -18.49 1.29 -5.73
C VAL A 171 -19.29 2.25 -4.84
N SER A 172 -20.59 2.39 -5.14
CA SER A 172 -21.51 3.19 -4.36
C SER A 172 -21.81 2.53 -3.00
N ARG A 173 -22.09 3.36 -1.97
CA ARG A 173 -22.33 2.92 -0.59
C ARG A 173 -23.39 1.81 -0.38
N GLY A 174 -24.26 1.58 -1.36
CA GLY A 174 -25.34 0.57 -1.28
C GLY A 174 -24.89 -0.86 -1.57
N GLU A 175 -23.74 -1.04 -2.22
CA GLU A 175 -23.22 -2.36 -2.63
C GLU A 175 -22.14 -2.87 -1.67
N ALA A 176 -21.50 -2.00 -0.91
CA ALA A 176 -20.45 -2.37 0.04
C ALA A 176 -21.07 -2.82 1.38
N GLN A 177 -21.25 -4.11 1.57
CA GLN A 177 -21.78 -4.72 2.81
C GLN A 177 -20.75 -4.82 3.94
N THR A 178 -19.88 -3.86 4.16
CA THR A 178 -18.97 -3.90 5.32
C THR A 178 -18.99 -2.64 6.15
N HIS A 179 -19.31 -2.82 7.41
CA HIS A 179 -19.60 -1.83 8.45
C HIS A 179 -18.46 -0.86 8.85
N VAL A 180 -17.32 -0.82 8.16
CA VAL A 180 -16.11 -0.17 8.73
C VAL A 180 -15.52 0.96 7.87
N GLN A 181 -15.96 1.20 6.62
CA GLN A 181 -15.33 2.23 5.80
C GLN A 181 -16.26 3.38 5.44
N SER A 182 -15.93 4.58 5.95
CA SER A 182 -16.57 5.85 5.61
C SER A 182 -16.19 6.40 4.22
N ARG A 183 -15.34 5.72 3.47
CA ARG A 183 -14.90 6.09 2.12
C ARG A 183 -15.56 5.19 1.09
N PRO A 184 -15.84 5.70 -0.15
CA PRO A 184 -16.23 4.85 -1.26
C PRO A 184 -15.17 3.77 -1.47
N GLN A 185 -15.62 2.54 -1.70
CA GLN A 185 -14.70 1.44 -2.04
C GLN A 185 -14.27 1.59 -3.49
N LEU A 186 -12.98 1.41 -3.74
CA LEU A 186 -12.37 1.35 -5.07
C LEU A 186 -11.93 -0.09 -5.33
N LEU A 187 -12.28 -0.62 -6.48
CA LEU A 187 -12.00 -2.00 -6.86
C LEU A 187 -11.35 -2.04 -8.24
N ALA A 188 -10.24 -2.76 -8.35
CA ALA A 188 -9.58 -3.03 -9.63
C ALA A 188 -10.29 -4.19 -10.34
N ASP A 189 -11.56 -4.01 -10.70
CA ASP A 189 -12.37 -4.98 -11.44
C ASP A 189 -13.36 -4.30 -12.39
N TRP A 190 -13.87 -5.08 -13.36
CA TRP A 190 -14.98 -4.70 -14.24
C TRP A 190 -16.09 -5.74 -14.13
N THR A 191 -16.42 -6.14 -12.88
CA THR A 191 -17.40 -7.19 -12.57
C THR A 191 -18.31 -6.73 -11.44
N PRO A 192 -19.23 -5.76 -11.70
CA PRO A 192 -20.18 -5.33 -10.68
C PRO A 192 -21.16 -6.44 -10.33
N ASP A 193 -21.67 -6.43 -9.10
CA ASP A 193 -22.71 -7.38 -8.63
C ASP A 193 -24.00 -7.25 -9.44
N ASN A 194 -24.31 -6.03 -9.88
CA ASN A 194 -25.45 -5.77 -10.76
C ASN A 194 -25.05 -5.86 -12.23
N SER A 195 -25.48 -6.91 -12.92
CA SER A 195 -25.24 -7.08 -14.36
C SER A 195 -26.28 -6.40 -15.27
N ALA A 196 -27.36 -5.81 -14.72
CA ALA A 196 -28.32 -5.03 -15.50
C ALA A 196 -27.67 -3.71 -15.99
N PRO A 197 -28.17 -3.10 -17.10
CA PRO A 197 -27.66 -1.81 -17.56
C PRO A 197 -27.72 -0.74 -16.47
N HIS A 198 -26.58 -0.15 -16.15
CA HIS A 198 -26.42 0.96 -15.22
C HIS A 198 -25.12 1.71 -15.50
N ASP A 199 -24.89 2.82 -14.86
CA ASP A 199 -23.63 3.58 -14.99
C ASP A 199 -22.67 3.22 -13.84
N GLU A 200 -21.41 2.97 -14.20
CA GLU A 200 -20.30 2.80 -13.27
C GLU A 200 -19.39 4.03 -13.26
N ASN A 201 -18.90 4.41 -12.09
CA ASN A 201 -17.91 5.46 -11.96
C ASN A 201 -16.51 4.87 -11.95
N VAL A 202 -15.70 5.28 -12.91
CA VAL A 202 -14.33 4.80 -13.11
C VAL A 202 -13.35 5.91 -12.83
N GLU A 203 -12.33 5.61 -12.02
CA GLU A 203 -11.15 6.46 -11.80
C GLU A 203 -9.94 5.82 -12.46
N VAL A 204 -9.10 6.64 -13.09
CA VAL A 204 -7.82 6.18 -13.64
C VAL A 204 -6.70 6.99 -13.03
N TYR A 205 -5.83 6.30 -12.30
CA TYR A 205 -4.58 6.85 -11.75
C TYR A 205 -3.48 6.73 -12.80
N SER A 206 -2.80 7.82 -13.09
CA SER A 206 -1.71 7.82 -14.06
C SER A 206 -0.87 9.09 -13.99
N ASN A 207 0.43 8.95 -14.17
CA ASN A 207 1.37 10.05 -14.38
C ASN A 207 1.59 10.41 -15.85
N CYS A 208 0.90 9.74 -16.77
CA CYS A 208 0.94 10.09 -18.19
C CYS A 208 0.24 11.41 -18.46
N LYS A 209 0.71 12.18 -19.44
CA LYS A 209 0.08 13.44 -19.85
C LYS A 209 -1.37 13.23 -20.26
N GLN A 210 -1.63 12.22 -21.07
CA GLN A 210 -2.95 11.89 -21.58
C GLN A 210 -3.28 10.44 -21.29
N VAL A 211 -4.54 10.18 -20.92
CA VAL A 211 -5.13 8.84 -20.79
C VAL A 211 -6.41 8.78 -21.59
N GLU A 212 -6.54 7.74 -22.41
CA GLU A 212 -7.75 7.42 -23.14
C GLU A 212 -8.35 6.12 -22.61
N LEU A 213 -9.65 6.13 -22.31
CA LEU A 213 -10.39 4.98 -21.81
C LEU A 213 -11.20 4.35 -22.95
N PHE A 214 -11.24 3.02 -22.99
CA PHE A 214 -11.98 2.24 -23.99
C PHE A 214 -12.85 1.20 -23.28
N LEU A 215 -14.06 0.98 -23.81
CA LEU A 215 -14.91 -0.14 -23.45
C LEU A 215 -15.16 -0.96 -24.71
N ASN A 216 -14.79 -2.25 -24.69
CA ASN A 216 -14.94 -3.18 -25.82
C ASN A 216 -14.33 -2.62 -27.14
N GLY A 217 -13.19 -1.93 -27.03
CA GLY A 217 -12.49 -1.29 -28.14
C GLY A 217 -13.06 0.06 -28.59
N LYS A 218 -14.21 0.48 -28.06
CA LYS A 218 -14.79 1.80 -28.36
C LYS A 218 -14.23 2.85 -27.41
N SER A 219 -13.70 3.95 -27.95
CA SER A 219 -13.17 5.05 -27.14
C SER A 219 -14.29 5.77 -26.37
N LEU A 220 -14.02 6.02 -25.10
CA LEU A 220 -14.83 6.84 -24.18
C LEU A 220 -14.23 8.25 -24.03
N GLY A 221 -13.24 8.58 -24.87
CA GLY A 221 -12.55 9.86 -24.89
C GLY A 221 -11.26 9.87 -24.07
N ALA A 222 -10.39 10.81 -24.46
CA ALA A 222 -9.12 11.05 -23.82
C ALA A 222 -9.22 12.22 -22.82
N LYS A 223 -8.43 12.15 -21.73
CA LYS A 223 -8.35 13.21 -20.72
C LYS A 223 -6.89 13.51 -20.39
N GLU A 224 -6.60 14.80 -20.25
CA GLU A 224 -5.29 15.29 -19.83
C GLU A 224 -5.09 15.12 -18.30
N ILE A 225 -3.84 15.26 -17.84
CA ILE A 225 -3.50 15.25 -16.42
C ILE A 225 -4.15 16.42 -15.69
N ASN A 226 -4.76 16.15 -14.54
CA ASN A 226 -5.35 17.19 -13.71
C ASN A 226 -4.25 17.94 -12.93
N PRO A 227 -4.22 19.29 -12.96
CA PRO A 227 -3.18 20.08 -12.26
C PRO A 227 -3.14 19.86 -10.75
N ASP A 228 -4.27 19.51 -10.15
CA ASP A 228 -4.44 19.23 -8.73
C ASP A 228 -4.14 17.78 -8.35
N ALA A 229 -3.51 17.01 -9.26
CA ALA A 229 -3.16 15.60 -9.09
C ALA A 229 -4.37 14.67 -8.79
N SER A 230 -5.61 15.11 -9.08
CA SER A 230 -6.79 14.25 -8.97
C SER A 230 -6.81 13.19 -10.08
N PRO A 231 -7.43 12.02 -9.83
CA PRO A 231 -7.58 11.00 -10.88
C PRO A 231 -8.45 11.53 -12.03
N ARG A 232 -8.26 10.95 -13.20
CA ARG A 232 -9.20 11.15 -14.30
C ARG A 232 -10.40 10.26 -14.07
N THR A 233 -11.59 10.79 -14.28
CA THR A 233 -12.84 10.09 -13.96
C THR A 233 -13.74 9.99 -15.19
N TRP A 234 -14.40 8.84 -15.36
CA TRP A 234 -15.44 8.61 -16.37
C TRP A 234 -16.69 8.04 -15.70
N THR A 235 -17.84 8.40 -16.20
CA THR A 235 -19.09 7.66 -15.99
C THR A 235 -19.28 6.77 -17.19
N VAL A 236 -19.26 5.45 -16.99
CA VAL A 236 -19.23 4.45 -18.05
C VAL A 236 -20.47 3.59 -17.98
N PRO A 237 -21.35 3.58 -19.02
CA PRO A 237 -22.43 2.60 -19.07
C PRO A 237 -21.84 1.18 -19.00
N PHE A 238 -22.30 0.38 -18.04
CA PHE A 238 -21.80 -0.96 -17.87
C PHE A 238 -22.23 -1.86 -19.03
N GLU A 239 -21.25 -2.41 -19.70
CA GLU A 239 -21.37 -3.50 -20.65
C GLU A 239 -20.29 -4.55 -20.30
N PRO A 240 -20.66 -5.85 -20.24
CA PRO A 240 -19.66 -6.91 -20.06
C PRO A 240 -18.59 -6.87 -21.15
N GLY A 241 -17.34 -7.15 -20.77
CA GLY A 241 -16.22 -7.17 -21.69
C GLY A 241 -14.96 -6.58 -21.11
N ILE A 242 -14.21 -5.81 -21.90
CA ILE A 242 -12.90 -5.28 -21.55
C ILE A 242 -12.96 -3.75 -21.39
N LEU A 243 -12.64 -3.26 -20.20
CA LEU A 243 -12.37 -1.87 -19.92
C LEU A 243 -10.85 -1.67 -19.96
N LYS A 244 -10.36 -0.80 -20.86
CA LYS A 244 -8.94 -0.58 -21.09
C LYS A 244 -8.58 0.89 -21.00
N ALA A 245 -7.56 1.23 -20.24
CA ALA A 245 -6.93 2.54 -20.22
C ALA A 245 -5.59 2.53 -20.95
N VAL A 246 -5.33 3.58 -21.72
CA VAL A 246 -4.09 3.76 -22.48
C VAL A 246 -3.48 5.11 -22.13
N GLY A 247 -2.36 5.08 -21.41
CA GLY A 247 -1.59 6.26 -21.03
C GLY A 247 -0.49 6.57 -22.06
N ARG A 248 -0.31 7.87 -22.41
CA ARG A 248 0.69 8.35 -23.35
C ARG A 248 1.42 9.58 -22.84
N ASN A 249 2.72 9.66 -23.16
CA ASN A 249 3.58 10.83 -22.98
C ASN A 249 4.21 11.23 -24.32
N GLU A 250 4.32 12.52 -24.58
CA GLU A 250 4.86 13.04 -25.87
C GLU A 250 6.33 12.68 -26.12
N ASN A 251 7.12 12.51 -25.04
CA ASN A 251 8.58 12.42 -25.11
C ASN A 251 9.15 10.99 -24.98
N GLN A 252 8.33 9.94 -25.02
CA GLN A 252 8.76 8.56 -24.79
C GLN A 252 8.51 7.66 -26.02
N ASP A 253 9.15 7.95 -27.15
CA ASP A 253 9.16 7.11 -28.36
C ASP A 253 7.81 6.47 -28.72
N GLY A 254 6.69 7.12 -28.38
CA GLY A 254 5.34 6.63 -28.63
C GLY A 254 4.93 5.39 -27.83
N ARG A 255 5.72 4.93 -26.83
CA ARG A 255 5.34 3.78 -26.01
C ARG A 255 4.18 4.14 -25.09
N ALA A 256 3.04 3.51 -25.34
CA ALA A 256 1.87 3.58 -24.47
C ALA A 256 2.00 2.57 -23.33
N VAL A 257 1.55 2.96 -22.13
CA VAL A 257 1.28 2.04 -21.03
C VAL A 257 -0.20 1.74 -20.95
N THR A 258 -0.56 0.52 -20.59
CA THR A 258 -1.95 0.07 -20.58
C THR A 258 -2.29 -0.65 -19.30
N ASP A 259 -3.55 -0.55 -18.90
CA ASP A 259 -4.18 -1.38 -17.91
C ASP A 259 -5.53 -1.87 -18.44
N GLU A 260 -5.90 -3.11 -18.11
CA GLU A 260 -7.11 -3.75 -18.59
C GLU A 260 -7.84 -4.49 -17.49
N LEU A 261 -9.12 -4.23 -17.36
CA LEU A 261 -10.05 -4.95 -16.51
C LEU A 261 -11.05 -5.71 -17.37
N GLN A 262 -11.31 -6.96 -17.06
CA GLN A 262 -12.25 -7.78 -17.80
C GLN A 262 -13.38 -8.26 -16.91
N THR A 263 -14.59 -8.31 -17.46
CA THR A 263 -15.75 -8.89 -16.75
C THR A 263 -15.55 -10.40 -16.60
N ALA A 264 -15.58 -10.86 -15.37
CA ALA A 264 -15.46 -12.28 -15.04
C ALA A 264 -16.77 -13.03 -15.23
N GLY A 265 -16.65 -14.30 -15.64
CA GLY A 265 -17.71 -15.27 -15.59
C GLY A 265 -17.85 -15.95 -14.21
N ALA A 266 -18.55 -17.09 -14.17
CA ALA A 266 -18.65 -17.87 -12.95
C ALA A 266 -17.29 -18.47 -12.53
N PRO A 267 -17.01 -18.62 -11.21
CA PRO A 267 -15.82 -19.29 -10.74
C PRO A 267 -15.66 -20.70 -11.32
N ALA A 268 -14.49 -21.06 -11.83
CA ALA A 268 -14.24 -22.34 -12.49
C ALA A 268 -12.91 -22.99 -12.10
N GLU A 269 -11.87 -22.21 -11.86
CA GLU A 269 -10.54 -22.74 -11.56
C GLU A 269 -9.77 -21.90 -10.54
N ILE A 270 -8.73 -22.49 -9.97
CA ILE A 270 -7.71 -21.81 -9.18
C ILE A 270 -6.51 -21.56 -10.10
N VAL A 271 -5.97 -20.34 -10.08
CA VAL A 271 -4.72 -19.97 -10.72
C VAL A 271 -3.69 -19.67 -9.64
N LEU A 272 -2.50 -20.32 -9.70
CA LEU A 272 -1.40 -20.08 -8.77
C LEU A 272 -0.33 -19.22 -9.44
N SER A 273 0.14 -18.22 -8.71
CA SER A 273 1.33 -17.43 -9.08
C SER A 273 2.25 -17.26 -7.87
N SER A 274 3.52 -16.99 -8.08
CA SER A 274 4.49 -16.78 -7.00
C SER A 274 5.39 -15.57 -7.28
N ASP A 275 5.84 -14.92 -6.20
CA ASP A 275 6.79 -13.80 -6.26
C ASP A 275 8.19 -14.26 -6.68
N LYS A 276 8.53 -15.51 -6.43
CA LYS A 276 9.78 -16.16 -6.81
C LYS A 276 9.61 -17.67 -7.01
N THR A 277 10.53 -18.30 -7.69
CA THR A 277 10.53 -19.74 -7.94
C THR A 277 11.54 -20.51 -7.09
N LYS A 278 12.41 -19.78 -6.37
CA LYS A 278 13.49 -20.38 -5.55
C LYS A 278 13.49 -19.78 -4.15
N ILE A 279 13.57 -20.64 -3.13
CA ILE A 279 13.47 -20.28 -1.73
C ILE A 279 14.80 -20.62 -1.04
N ALA A 280 15.45 -19.62 -0.45
CA ALA A 280 16.66 -19.84 0.33
C ALA A 280 16.33 -20.58 1.65
N ASP A 281 17.19 -21.52 2.05
CA ASP A 281 17.11 -22.19 3.35
C ASP A 281 17.78 -21.33 4.43
N ASN A 282 17.08 -20.24 4.81
CA ASN A 282 17.49 -19.34 5.87
C ASN A 282 16.24 -18.78 6.59
N TRP A 283 16.46 -18.00 7.65
CA TRP A 283 15.36 -17.53 8.50
C TRP A 283 14.36 -16.60 7.79
N ASP A 284 14.78 -15.86 6.77
CA ASP A 284 13.99 -14.90 5.99
C ASP A 284 13.60 -15.39 4.60
N GLY A 285 14.02 -16.62 4.24
CA GLY A 285 13.67 -17.29 2.97
C GLY A 285 12.20 -17.68 2.94
N VAL A 286 11.35 -16.80 2.41
CA VAL A 286 9.90 -17.02 2.24
C VAL A 286 9.52 -16.75 0.80
N CYS A 287 8.65 -17.58 0.22
CA CYS A 287 7.99 -17.35 -1.06
C CYS A 287 6.49 -17.14 -0.81
N GLU A 288 5.95 -16.10 -1.39
CA GLU A 288 4.51 -15.88 -1.43
C GLU A 288 3.93 -16.58 -2.66
N VAL A 289 2.93 -17.43 -2.43
CA VAL A 289 2.15 -18.05 -3.51
C VAL A 289 0.71 -17.57 -3.40
N THR A 290 0.29 -16.79 -4.39
CA THR A 290 -1.08 -16.31 -4.50
C THR A 290 -1.95 -17.35 -5.20
N ALA A 291 -3.08 -17.70 -4.58
CA ALA A 291 -4.17 -18.46 -5.19
C ALA A 291 -5.29 -17.48 -5.58
N THR A 292 -5.60 -17.43 -6.86
CA THR A 292 -6.66 -16.60 -7.42
C THR A 292 -7.79 -17.51 -7.93
N VAL A 293 -9.02 -17.26 -7.52
CA VAL A 293 -10.21 -17.88 -8.11
C VAL A 293 -10.51 -17.18 -9.43
N ALA A 294 -10.52 -17.93 -10.52
CA ALA A 294 -10.75 -17.43 -11.86
C ALA A 294 -11.94 -18.15 -12.52
N ASP A 295 -12.48 -17.50 -13.55
CA ASP A 295 -13.46 -18.12 -14.44
C ASP A 295 -12.78 -19.09 -15.44
N ALA A 296 -13.57 -19.69 -16.33
CA ALA A 296 -13.09 -20.65 -17.33
C ALA A 296 -12.12 -20.04 -18.39
N ASN A 297 -12.02 -18.72 -18.43
CA ASN A 297 -11.09 -17.97 -19.32
C ASN A 297 -9.86 -17.45 -18.57
N GLY A 298 -9.72 -17.77 -17.28
CA GLY A 298 -8.62 -17.31 -16.44
C GLY A 298 -8.80 -15.88 -15.90
N VAL A 299 -9.99 -15.30 -16.05
CA VAL A 299 -10.27 -13.94 -15.53
C VAL A 299 -10.56 -14.05 -14.02
N PRO A 300 -9.85 -13.26 -13.15
CA PRO A 300 -10.11 -13.25 -11.73
C PRO A 300 -11.55 -12.91 -11.38
N VAL A 301 -12.16 -13.66 -10.46
CA VAL A 301 -13.55 -13.44 -9.99
C VAL A 301 -13.52 -12.69 -8.66
N PRO A 302 -13.76 -11.36 -8.65
CA PRO A 302 -13.52 -10.53 -7.47
C PRO A 302 -14.47 -10.82 -6.30
N GLY A 303 -15.67 -11.33 -6.56
CA GLY A 303 -16.63 -11.71 -5.52
C GLY A 303 -16.45 -13.12 -4.95
N ALA A 304 -15.45 -13.88 -5.40
CA ALA A 304 -15.27 -15.26 -4.92
C ALA A 304 -14.70 -15.30 -3.50
N ASP A 305 -15.31 -16.14 -2.64
CA ASP A 305 -14.98 -16.33 -1.22
C ASP A 305 -14.69 -17.81 -0.86
N HIS A 306 -14.39 -18.66 -1.85
CA HIS A 306 -14.14 -20.09 -1.67
C HIS A 306 -13.07 -20.38 -0.63
N LEU A 307 -13.29 -21.40 0.20
CA LEU A 307 -12.27 -21.95 1.08
C LEU A 307 -11.24 -22.72 0.23
N ILE A 308 -10.01 -22.21 0.18
CA ILE A 308 -8.90 -22.81 -0.56
C ILE A 308 -8.01 -23.58 0.40
N SER A 309 -7.85 -24.90 0.14
CA SER A 309 -6.95 -25.76 0.90
C SER A 309 -5.65 -25.96 0.13
N PHE A 310 -4.54 -25.83 0.83
CA PHE A 310 -3.18 -25.97 0.31
C PHE A 310 -2.55 -27.27 0.80
N ALA A 311 -2.00 -28.07 -0.12
CA ALA A 311 -1.19 -29.22 0.17
C ALA A 311 0.23 -29.02 -0.38
N ILE A 312 1.24 -29.34 0.42
CA ILE A 312 2.64 -29.18 0.02
C ILE A 312 3.36 -30.55 0.09
N SER A 313 4.26 -30.78 -0.86
CA SER A 313 5.13 -31.96 -0.88
C SER A 313 6.56 -31.58 -1.31
N GLY A 314 7.52 -32.45 -0.97
CA GLY A 314 8.94 -32.20 -1.23
C GLY A 314 9.63 -31.41 -0.14
N ALA A 315 10.58 -30.54 -0.52
CA ALA A 315 11.48 -29.83 0.39
C ALA A 315 10.91 -28.51 0.94
N GLY A 316 9.58 -28.40 1.11
CA GLY A 316 8.92 -27.17 1.57
C GLY A 316 7.92 -27.38 2.70
N ALA A 317 7.57 -26.27 3.36
CA ALA A 317 6.52 -26.20 4.38
C ALA A 317 5.70 -24.93 4.22
N ILE A 318 4.39 -25.00 4.50
CA ILE A 318 3.51 -23.82 4.61
C ILE A 318 3.78 -23.18 5.97
N ALA A 319 4.26 -21.93 5.97
CA ALA A 319 4.52 -21.17 7.18
C ALA A 319 3.28 -20.43 7.68
N ALA A 320 2.50 -19.90 6.77
CA ALA A 320 1.27 -19.19 7.08
C ALA A 320 0.37 -19.07 5.84
N VAL A 321 -0.89 -18.66 6.07
CA VAL A 321 -1.86 -18.27 5.04
C VAL A 321 -2.50 -16.94 5.41
N ASP A 322 -2.86 -16.12 4.44
CA ASP A 322 -3.62 -14.88 4.63
C ASP A 322 -4.47 -14.58 3.40
N ASN A 323 -5.46 -13.70 3.55
CA ASN A 323 -6.29 -13.18 2.45
C ASN A 323 -6.44 -11.66 2.47
N ALA A 324 -5.74 -10.99 3.38
CA ALA A 324 -5.80 -9.54 3.63
C ALA A 324 -7.18 -9.01 4.09
N ASP A 325 -8.15 -9.86 4.39
CA ASP A 325 -9.39 -9.41 5.04
C ASP A 325 -9.10 -8.97 6.48
N ASN A 326 -9.20 -7.67 6.74
CA ASN A 326 -8.95 -7.08 8.06
C ASN A 326 -10.02 -7.43 9.09
N THR A 327 -11.06 -8.15 8.72
CA THR A 327 -12.13 -8.64 9.60
C THR A 327 -12.13 -10.16 9.78
N SER A 328 -11.26 -10.88 9.08
CA SER A 328 -11.13 -12.34 9.22
C SER A 328 -10.42 -12.73 10.51
N HIS A 329 -11.00 -13.71 11.20
CA HIS A 329 -10.46 -14.33 12.41
C HIS A 329 -9.92 -15.75 12.18
N GLU A 330 -9.79 -16.15 10.93
CA GLU A 330 -9.18 -17.44 10.58
C GLU A 330 -7.70 -17.47 11.00
N PRO A 331 -7.20 -18.64 11.46
CA PRO A 331 -5.84 -18.76 11.91
C PRO A 331 -4.85 -18.57 10.74
N PHE A 332 -3.78 -17.80 10.95
CA PHE A 332 -2.72 -17.63 9.96
C PHE A 332 -1.86 -18.90 9.82
N GLN A 333 -1.63 -19.64 10.92
CA GLN A 333 -0.91 -20.91 10.91
C GLN A 333 -1.88 -22.04 10.58
N ALA A 334 -2.26 -22.13 9.32
CA ALA A 334 -3.16 -23.12 8.77
C ALA A 334 -2.71 -23.54 7.37
N ALA A 335 -3.36 -24.54 6.81
CA ALA A 335 -3.16 -24.97 5.43
C ALA A 335 -4.41 -24.68 4.55
N GLU A 336 -5.31 -23.82 5.02
CA GLU A 336 -6.50 -23.39 4.29
C GLU A 336 -6.87 -21.97 4.65
N ARG A 337 -7.49 -21.27 3.71
CA ARG A 337 -7.95 -19.88 3.87
C ARG A 337 -9.07 -19.57 2.91
N HIS A 338 -10.13 -18.88 3.37
CA HIS A 338 -11.11 -18.32 2.45
C HIS A 338 -10.46 -17.28 1.53
N ALA A 339 -10.84 -17.29 0.27
CA ALA A 339 -10.50 -16.20 -0.63
C ALA A 339 -11.23 -14.91 -0.18
N TYR A 340 -10.54 -13.78 -0.30
CA TYR A 340 -11.10 -12.45 -0.12
C TYR A 340 -10.82 -11.63 -1.38
N GLN A 341 -11.88 -11.05 -1.95
CA GLN A 341 -11.80 -10.46 -3.29
C GLN A 341 -11.18 -11.42 -4.33
N GLY A 342 -11.61 -12.68 -4.27
CA GLY A 342 -11.17 -13.74 -5.17
C GLY A 342 -9.76 -14.28 -4.92
N ARG A 343 -9.09 -13.97 -3.81
CA ARG A 343 -7.69 -14.34 -3.58
C ARG A 343 -7.38 -14.73 -2.14
N CYS A 344 -6.39 -15.60 -1.97
CA CYS A 344 -5.67 -15.79 -0.72
C CYS A 344 -4.22 -16.16 -1.02
N VAL A 345 -3.34 -16.13 -0.02
CA VAL A 345 -1.93 -16.45 -0.17
C VAL A 345 -1.49 -17.55 0.78
N ALA A 346 -0.51 -18.34 0.34
CA ALA A 346 0.27 -19.23 1.18
C ALA A 346 1.72 -18.76 1.20
N PHE A 347 2.28 -18.58 2.39
CA PHE A 347 3.70 -18.30 2.61
C PHE A 347 4.45 -19.61 2.74
N VAL A 348 5.31 -19.89 1.79
CA VAL A 348 6.09 -21.15 1.70
C VAL A 348 7.53 -20.92 2.11
N LYS A 349 8.06 -21.79 2.96
CA LYS A 349 9.47 -21.83 3.35
C LYS A 349 10.13 -23.11 2.85
N ALA A 350 11.46 -23.06 2.64
CA ALA A 350 12.25 -24.26 2.47
C ALA A 350 12.25 -25.06 3.80
N ALA A 351 12.10 -26.37 3.70
CA ALA A 351 12.21 -27.34 4.81
C ALA A 351 13.48 -28.22 4.69
N ALA A 352 14.26 -28.01 3.62
CA ALA A 352 15.55 -28.65 3.36
C ALA A 352 16.43 -27.71 2.52
N PRO A 353 17.78 -27.85 2.56
CA PRO A 353 18.70 -26.98 1.86
C PRO A 353 18.53 -26.95 0.34
N ASP A 354 18.02 -28.05 -0.23
CA ASP A 354 17.73 -28.20 -1.65
C ASP A 354 16.56 -29.15 -1.89
N GLY A 355 16.03 -29.14 -3.10
CA GLY A 355 14.99 -30.05 -3.55
C GLY A 355 13.79 -29.34 -4.16
N ASN A 356 12.94 -30.13 -4.81
CA ASN A 356 11.70 -29.63 -5.39
C ASN A 356 10.61 -29.45 -4.32
N ILE A 357 9.80 -28.44 -4.52
CA ILE A 357 8.61 -28.13 -3.70
C ILE A 357 7.42 -28.08 -4.64
N LEU A 358 6.38 -28.86 -4.36
CA LEU A 358 5.11 -28.77 -5.08
C LEU A 358 4.04 -28.29 -4.11
N LEU A 359 3.42 -27.15 -4.43
CA LEU A 359 2.26 -26.62 -3.71
C LEU A 359 1.01 -26.79 -4.58
N THR A 360 0.02 -27.49 -4.06
CA THR A 360 -1.28 -27.69 -4.72
C THR A 360 -2.36 -26.97 -3.96
N ALA A 361 -3.21 -26.22 -4.68
CA ALA A 361 -4.39 -25.57 -4.13
C ALA A 361 -5.66 -26.22 -4.69
N THR A 362 -6.62 -26.47 -3.80
CA THR A 362 -7.91 -27.09 -4.11
C THR A 362 -9.05 -26.33 -3.44
N ALA A 363 -10.22 -26.30 -4.08
CA ALA A 363 -11.47 -25.84 -3.48
C ALA A 363 -12.64 -26.61 -4.09
N PRO A 364 -13.73 -26.83 -3.35
CA PRO A 364 -14.91 -27.50 -3.88
C PRO A 364 -15.48 -26.77 -5.12
N GLY A 365 -15.77 -27.51 -6.19
CA GLY A 365 -16.35 -26.96 -7.41
C GLY A 365 -15.38 -26.25 -8.36
N LEU A 366 -14.11 -26.10 -7.98
CA LEU A 366 -13.06 -25.48 -8.82
C LEU A 366 -12.06 -26.52 -9.30
N LYS A 367 -11.52 -26.32 -10.49
CA LYS A 367 -10.35 -27.05 -10.98
C LYS A 367 -9.13 -26.65 -10.14
N SER A 368 -8.43 -27.63 -9.60
CA SER A 368 -7.23 -27.46 -8.79
C SER A 368 -6.02 -26.98 -9.61
N ALA A 369 -5.07 -26.35 -8.93
CA ALA A 369 -3.80 -25.93 -9.51
C ALA A 369 -2.60 -26.41 -8.69
N THR A 370 -1.47 -26.60 -9.35
CA THR A 370 -0.20 -26.95 -8.72
C THR A 370 0.91 -26.06 -9.27
N ILE A 371 1.76 -25.54 -8.38
CA ILE A 371 2.94 -24.77 -8.73
C ILE A 371 4.20 -25.47 -8.22
N ALA A 372 5.25 -25.46 -9.05
CA ALA A 372 6.55 -26.00 -8.70
C ALA A 372 7.50 -24.88 -8.28
N LEU A 373 8.12 -25.04 -7.10
CA LEU A 373 9.15 -24.18 -6.54
C LEU A 373 10.37 -25.04 -6.23
N ALA A 374 11.51 -24.42 -5.91
CA ALA A 374 12.73 -25.11 -5.50
C ALA A 374 13.25 -24.55 -4.18
N ALA A 375 13.63 -25.43 -3.25
CA ALA A 375 14.52 -25.07 -2.16
C ALA A 375 15.93 -24.88 -2.70
N GLY A 376 16.66 -23.93 -2.16
CA GLY A 376 18.04 -23.62 -2.54
C GLY A 376 18.19 -22.14 -2.90
N GLY A 377 19.22 -21.50 -2.42
CA GLY A 377 19.58 -20.12 -2.70
C GLY A 377 21.09 -19.95 -2.62
N ALA A 378 21.60 -18.85 -3.14
CA ALA A 378 22.99 -18.48 -2.89
C ALA A 378 23.18 -18.35 -1.38
N ARG A 379 24.18 -19.06 -0.85
CA ARG A 379 24.68 -18.87 0.51
C ARG A 379 25.27 -17.47 0.66
#